data_9866a656fa5fc961877afbab9f4dea49
#
_entry.id   9866a656fa5fc961877afbab9f4dea49
#
_cell.length_a   1.000
_cell.length_b   1.000
_cell.length_c   1.000
_cell.angle_alpha   90.00
_cell.angle_beta   90.00
_cell.angle_gamma   90.00
#
_symmetry.space_group_name_H-M   'P 1'
#
loop_
_entity.id
_entity.type
_entity.pdbx_description
1 polymer ?
#
loop_
_entity_poly.entity_id
_entity_poly.type
_entity_poly.pdbx_seq_one_letter_code
_entity_poly.pdbx_strand_id
1 'polypeptide(L)'
;MRTLLRPKLIYAFRINDDAHKGCLKVGEASFDNDDIFGLAPNGKVLNEAAKKRINQYTQTAGITYELLYTELAIYSSNNATYAFNDKEVHNVLERSGIKKKTFDIEHKANEWFITDLETVKQAISAVKKGKESLSSAEISHSRNPIVFRPEQREAIEKTKKQFKKSNQMLWNAKMRFGKTLSALQVVKDLNFSRT
;
A
#
# COMPACT_ATOMS: atom_id res chain seq x y z
N MET A 1 0.98 -1.12 -40.93
CA MET A 1 0.86 -2.29 -40.08
C MET A 1 0.50 -1.76 -38.69
N ARG A 2 -0.78 -1.80 -38.27
CA ARG A 2 -1.18 -1.34 -36.93
C ARG A 2 -0.78 -2.43 -35.96
N THR A 3 0.25 -2.17 -35.16
CA THR A 3 0.56 -3.00 -33.99
C THR A 3 -0.59 -2.80 -33.01
N LEU A 4 -1.48 -3.76 -32.93
CA LEU A 4 -2.53 -3.82 -31.92
C LEU A 4 -1.85 -4.03 -30.56
N LEU A 5 -1.39 -2.94 -29.96
CA LEU A 5 -0.99 -2.93 -28.56
C LEU A 5 -2.26 -3.25 -27.74
N ARG A 6 -2.37 -4.49 -27.28
CA ARG A 6 -3.43 -4.82 -26.31
C ARG A 6 -3.24 -3.95 -25.09
N PRO A 7 -4.20 -3.11 -24.75
CA PRO A 7 -4.07 -2.26 -23.59
C PRO A 7 -3.94 -3.11 -22.33
N LYS A 8 -3.07 -2.66 -21.41
CA LYS A 8 -2.84 -3.27 -20.11
C LYS A 8 -3.28 -2.32 -19.02
N LEU A 9 -3.62 -2.89 -17.88
CA LEU A 9 -3.83 -2.17 -16.64
C LEU A 9 -2.95 -2.76 -15.54
N ILE A 10 -2.57 -1.94 -14.57
CA ILE A 10 -1.99 -2.38 -13.31
C ILE A 10 -3.12 -2.47 -12.28
N TYR A 11 -3.12 -3.54 -11.49
CA TYR A 11 -4.03 -3.69 -10.36
C TYR A 11 -3.27 -3.94 -9.06
N ALA A 12 -3.87 -3.53 -7.96
CA ALA A 12 -3.44 -3.89 -6.61
C ALA A 12 -4.61 -4.47 -5.82
N PHE A 13 -4.37 -5.59 -5.15
CA PHE A 13 -5.37 -6.20 -4.28
C PHE A 13 -4.73 -6.81 -3.02
N ARG A 14 -5.57 -7.13 -2.04
CA ARG A 14 -5.16 -7.85 -0.82
C ARG A 14 -6.03 -9.08 -0.59
N ILE A 15 -5.49 -10.01 0.16
CA ILE A 15 -6.20 -11.13 0.75
C ILE A 15 -6.25 -10.87 2.26
N ASN A 16 -7.46 -10.97 2.83
CA ASN A 16 -7.70 -10.64 4.24
C ASN A 16 -7.52 -11.88 5.13
N ASP A 17 -6.32 -12.46 5.11
CA ASP A 17 -5.88 -13.53 6.02
C ASP A 17 -4.59 -13.15 6.76
N ASP A 18 -4.18 -13.96 7.72
CA ASP A 18 -2.99 -13.69 8.51
C ASP A 18 -1.69 -13.82 7.72
N ALA A 19 -1.63 -14.69 6.71
CA ALA A 19 -0.45 -14.90 5.88
C ALA A 19 -0.15 -13.69 4.99
N HIS A 20 -1.21 -12.99 4.51
CA HIS A 20 -1.10 -11.84 3.60
C HIS A 20 -1.22 -10.49 4.32
N LYS A 21 -1.26 -10.48 5.64
CA LYS A 21 -1.41 -9.25 6.42
C LYS A 21 -0.26 -8.27 6.16
N GLY A 22 -0.62 -7.02 5.84
CA GLY A 22 0.33 -5.94 5.60
C GLY A 22 1.05 -6.01 4.26
N CYS A 23 0.57 -6.82 3.32
CA CYS A 23 1.10 -6.85 1.96
C CYS A 23 0.01 -6.72 0.91
N LEU A 24 0.42 -6.26 -0.26
CA LEU A 24 -0.42 -6.10 -1.44
C LEU A 24 0.18 -6.89 -2.61
N LYS A 25 -0.68 -7.49 -3.40
CA LYS A 25 -0.29 -8.01 -4.71
C LYS A 25 -0.45 -6.93 -5.76
N VAL A 26 0.61 -6.73 -6.55
CA VAL A 26 0.63 -5.81 -7.68
C VAL A 26 0.85 -6.65 -8.94
N GLY A 27 -0.06 -6.54 -9.89
CA GLY A 27 0.01 -7.30 -11.13
C GLY A 27 -0.63 -6.56 -12.29
N GLU A 28 -0.60 -7.19 -13.48
CA GLU A 28 -1.18 -6.64 -14.69
C GLU A 28 -2.31 -7.51 -15.26
N ALA A 29 -3.22 -6.87 -15.97
CA ALA A 29 -4.22 -7.53 -16.80
C ALA A 29 -4.28 -6.88 -18.17
N SER A 30 -4.51 -7.68 -19.21
CA SER A 30 -4.88 -7.20 -20.55
C SER A 30 -6.40 -7.18 -20.66
N PHE A 31 -6.93 -6.25 -21.41
CA PHE A 31 -8.36 -6.18 -21.70
C PHE A 31 -8.58 -5.69 -23.16
N ASP A 32 -9.72 -6.04 -23.68
CA ASP A 32 -10.11 -5.63 -25.02
C ASP A 32 -11.05 -4.43 -24.88
N ASN A 33 -10.57 -3.26 -25.26
CA ASN A 33 -11.36 -2.04 -25.36
C ASN A 33 -10.75 -1.16 -26.45
N ASP A 34 -11.56 -0.75 -27.41
CA ASP A 34 -11.12 0.11 -28.50
C ASP A 34 -10.92 1.56 -28.04
N ASP A 35 -11.65 1.99 -27.02
CA ASP A 35 -11.51 3.32 -26.42
C ASP A 35 -10.81 3.23 -25.06
N ILE A 36 -9.50 3.44 -25.10
CA ILE A 36 -8.65 3.45 -23.89
C ILE A 36 -8.44 4.85 -23.32
N PHE A 37 -8.80 5.89 -24.07
CA PHE A 37 -8.60 7.27 -23.65
C PHE A 37 -9.69 7.70 -22.66
N GLY A 38 -9.27 8.28 -21.54
CA GLY A 38 -10.20 8.79 -20.53
C GLY A 38 -10.69 7.77 -19.50
N LEU A 39 -10.18 6.53 -19.51
CA LEU A 39 -10.49 5.56 -18.46
C LEU A 39 -9.87 6.01 -17.14
N ALA A 40 -10.72 6.41 -16.20
CA ALA A 40 -10.29 6.83 -14.87
C ALA A 40 -9.81 5.63 -14.04
N PRO A 41 -8.83 5.82 -13.13
CA PRO A 41 -8.47 4.83 -12.14
C PRO A 41 -9.70 4.33 -11.36
N ASN A 42 -9.74 3.04 -11.07
CA ASN A 42 -10.89 2.35 -10.46
C ASN A 42 -12.19 2.39 -11.27
N GLY A 43 -12.13 2.76 -12.55
CA GLY A 43 -13.27 2.72 -13.44
C GLY A 43 -13.82 1.29 -13.62
N LYS A 44 -15.12 1.19 -13.92
CA LYS A 44 -15.83 -0.10 -14.05
C LYS A 44 -15.11 -1.07 -15.00
N VAL A 45 -14.72 -0.59 -16.18
CA VAL A 45 -14.03 -1.39 -17.22
C VAL A 45 -12.72 -1.98 -16.70
N LEU A 46 -11.88 -1.15 -16.04
CA LEU A 46 -10.61 -1.60 -15.49
C LEU A 46 -10.82 -2.61 -14.35
N ASN A 47 -11.79 -2.34 -13.49
CA ASN A 47 -12.11 -3.22 -12.36
C ASN A 47 -12.64 -4.59 -12.82
N GLU A 48 -13.46 -4.64 -13.84
CA GLU A 48 -13.96 -5.90 -14.42
C GLU A 48 -12.85 -6.71 -15.06
N ALA A 49 -11.95 -6.07 -15.81
CA ALA A 49 -10.80 -6.72 -16.42
C ALA A 49 -9.82 -7.27 -15.36
N ALA A 50 -9.54 -6.48 -14.31
CA ALA A 50 -8.72 -6.92 -13.19
C ALA A 50 -9.35 -8.13 -12.46
N LYS A 51 -10.64 -8.05 -12.12
CA LYS A 51 -11.37 -9.16 -11.49
C LYS A 51 -11.35 -10.43 -12.34
N LYS A 52 -11.59 -10.32 -13.64
CA LYS A 52 -11.49 -11.43 -14.57
C LYS A 52 -10.12 -12.11 -14.50
N ARG A 53 -9.04 -11.34 -14.48
CA ARG A 53 -7.68 -11.87 -14.36
C ARG A 53 -7.42 -12.50 -13.01
N ILE A 54 -7.78 -11.84 -11.91
CA ILE A 54 -7.55 -12.33 -10.55
C ILE A 54 -8.34 -13.61 -10.30
N ASN A 55 -9.59 -13.68 -10.74
CA ASN A 55 -10.44 -14.86 -10.59
C ASN A 55 -9.88 -16.12 -11.26
N GLN A 56 -9.07 -15.97 -12.32
CA GLN A 56 -8.45 -17.13 -12.99
C GLN A 56 -7.60 -18.01 -12.06
N TYR A 57 -7.04 -17.44 -10.99
CA TYR A 57 -6.20 -18.17 -10.05
C TYR A 57 -6.69 -18.15 -8.59
N THR A 58 -7.63 -17.28 -8.25
CA THR A 58 -8.21 -17.22 -6.90
C THR A 58 -9.50 -18.02 -6.78
N GLN A 59 -10.33 -18.01 -7.81
CA GLN A 59 -11.64 -18.65 -7.77
C GLN A 59 -11.56 -20.18 -7.57
N THR A 60 -10.68 -20.84 -8.29
CA THR A 60 -10.47 -22.29 -8.15
C THR A 60 -9.86 -22.69 -6.82
N ALA A 61 -9.09 -21.80 -6.21
CA ALA A 61 -8.48 -21.98 -4.89
C ALA A 61 -9.42 -21.59 -3.73
N GLY A 62 -10.63 -21.09 -4.01
CA GLY A 62 -11.56 -20.62 -2.98
C GLY A 62 -11.06 -19.40 -2.20
N ILE A 63 -10.13 -18.63 -2.77
CA ILE A 63 -9.53 -17.48 -2.11
C ILE A 63 -10.39 -16.23 -2.37
N THR A 64 -10.81 -15.57 -1.30
CA THR A 64 -11.46 -14.26 -1.36
C THR A 64 -10.43 -13.16 -1.31
N TYR A 65 -10.63 -12.09 -2.10
CA TYR A 65 -9.73 -10.95 -2.17
C TYR A 65 -10.50 -9.63 -2.19
N GLU A 66 -9.80 -8.55 -1.91
CA GLU A 66 -10.32 -7.20 -2.03
C GLU A 66 -9.49 -6.43 -3.07
N LEU A 67 -10.12 -6.09 -4.20
CA LEU A 67 -9.52 -5.24 -5.22
C LEU A 67 -9.49 -3.80 -4.70
N LEU A 68 -8.29 -3.22 -4.61
CA LEU A 68 -8.08 -1.90 -4.02
C LEU A 68 -7.84 -0.82 -5.08
N TYR A 69 -7.20 -1.19 -6.18
CA TYR A 69 -6.81 -0.22 -7.20
C TYR A 69 -6.67 -0.84 -8.58
N THR A 70 -7.05 -0.06 -9.57
CA THR A 70 -6.78 -0.34 -10.99
C THR A 70 -6.43 0.95 -11.71
N GLU A 71 -5.45 0.92 -12.58
CA GLU A 71 -5.06 2.06 -13.41
C GLU A 71 -4.54 1.60 -14.76
N LEU A 72 -4.85 2.34 -15.81
CA LEU A 72 -4.38 2.06 -17.16
C LEU A 72 -2.85 2.18 -17.23
N ALA A 73 -2.19 1.14 -17.75
CA ALA A 73 -0.74 1.04 -17.82
C ALA A 73 -0.18 1.77 -19.06
N ILE A 74 -0.55 3.03 -19.22
CA ILE A 74 -0.07 3.92 -20.28
C ILE A 74 0.28 5.29 -19.72
N TYR A 75 1.16 5.99 -20.41
CA TYR A 75 1.42 7.42 -20.21
C TYR A 75 1.76 8.07 -21.54
N SER A 76 1.58 9.38 -21.61
CA SER A 76 1.91 10.18 -22.80
C SER A 76 3.14 11.03 -22.52
N SER A 77 4.09 11.02 -23.45
CA SER A 77 5.28 11.87 -23.42
C SER A 77 5.64 12.24 -24.85
N ASN A 78 6.02 13.50 -25.09
CA ASN A 78 6.45 14.02 -26.39
C ASN A 78 5.49 13.65 -27.54
N ASN A 79 4.18 13.82 -27.33
CA ASN A 79 3.13 13.47 -28.30
C ASN A 79 3.06 11.98 -28.69
N ALA A 80 3.73 11.10 -27.97
CA ALA A 80 3.65 9.65 -28.13
C ALA A 80 3.04 8.99 -26.89
N THR A 81 2.32 7.90 -27.09
CA THR A 81 1.75 7.09 -26.01
C THR A 81 2.61 5.86 -25.80
N TYR A 82 3.03 5.64 -24.58
CA TYR A 82 3.85 4.52 -24.15
C TYR A 82 3.06 3.62 -23.22
N ALA A 83 3.25 2.32 -23.37
CA ALA A 83 2.71 1.32 -22.45
C ALA A 83 3.84 0.85 -21.53
N PHE A 84 3.48 0.49 -20.29
CA PHE A 84 4.36 -0.14 -19.33
C PHE A 84 3.71 -1.40 -18.75
N ASN A 85 4.46 -2.16 -17.98
CA ASN A 85 4.01 -3.41 -17.40
C ASN A 85 4.23 -3.43 -15.87
N ASP A 86 3.72 -4.47 -15.20
CA ASP A 86 3.85 -4.64 -13.76
C ASP A 86 5.31 -4.75 -13.30
N LYS A 87 6.21 -5.32 -14.12
CA LYS A 87 7.64 -5.45 -13.79
C LYS A 87 8.32 -4.09 -13.60
N GLU A 88 7.91 -3.07 -14.36
CA GLU A 88 8.42 -1.72 -14.20
C GLU A 88 7.99 -1.12 -12.85
N VAL A 89 6.75 -1.35 -12.44
CA VAL A 89 6.26 -0.96 -11.11
C VAL A 89 6.97 -1.73 -10.00
N HIS A 90 7.17 -3.04 -10.18
CA HIS A 90 7.93 -3.88 -9.24
C HIS A 90 9.37 -3.38 -9.08
N ASN A 91 10.04 -3.03 -10.18
CA ASN A 91 11.40 -2.50 -10.14
C ASN A 91 11.48 -1.19 -9.35
N VAL A 92 10.52 -0.28 -9.53
CA VAL A 92 10.45 0.96 -8.74
C VAL A 92 10.27 0.65 -7.26
N LEU A 93 9.36 -0.25 -6.90
CA LEU A 93 9.15 -0.66 -5.50
C LEU A 93 10.41 -1.26 -4.89
N GLU A 94 11.06 -2.19 -5.59
CA GLU A 94 12.29 -2.86 -5.12
C GLU A 94 13.46 -1.87 -4.95
N ARG A 95 13.70 -1.00 -5.93
CA ARG A 95 14.73 0.05 -5.86
C ARG A 95 14.45 1.08 -4.76
N SER A 96 13.18 1.23 -4.37
CA SER A 96 12.75 2.07 -3.25
C SER A 96 12.90 1.38 -1.89
N GLY A 97 13.44 0.15 -1.84
CA GLY A 97 13.64 -0.60 -0.61
C GLY A 97 12.39 -1.33 -0.08
N ILE A 98 11.31 -1.36 -0.86
CA ILE A 98 10.08 -2.10 -0.51
C ILE A 98 10.33 -3.59 -0.68
N LYS A 99 10.16 -4.34 0.41
CA LYS A 99 10.46 -5.79 0.43
C LYS A 99 9.31 -6.60 -0.16
N LYS A 100 9.68 -7.63 -0.93
CA LYS A 100 8.74 -8.67 -1.32
C LYS A 100 8.38 -9.56 -0.13
N LYS A 101 7.15 -10.02 -0.08
CA LYS A 101 6.69 -11.00 0.90
C LYS A 101 7.19 -12.38 0.48
N THR A 102 7.80 -13.09 1.39
CA THR A 102 8.15 -14.51 1.24
C THR A 102 7.13 -15.33 2.03
N PHE A 103 6.44 -16.24 1.38
CA PHE A 103 5.44 -17.11 2.03
C PHE A 103 6.07 -18.43 2.49
N ASP A 104 6.97 -19.00 1.69
CA ASP A 104 7.78 -20.13 2.07
C ASP A 104 9.12 -20.14 1.29
N ILE A 105 10.02 -21.08 1.63
CA ILE A 105 11.37 -21.16 1.05
C ILE A 105 11.34 -21.63 -0.42
N GLU A 106 10.37 -22.44 -0.80
CA GLU A 106 10.26 -23.06 -2.13
C GLU A 106 9.47 -22.21 -3.12
N HIS A 107 8.50 -21.42 -2.64
CA HIS A 107 7.60 -20.64 -3.48
C HIS A 107 7.87 -19.14 -3.35
N LYS A 108 8.70 -18.61 -4.24
CA LYS A 108 8.96 -17.17 -4.33
C LYS A 108 7.79 -16.44 -4.99
N ALA A 109 6.92 -15.87 -4.19
CA ALA A 109 5.86 -15.00 -4.68
C ALA A 109 6.44 -13.64 -5.08
N ASN A 110 6.70 -13.46 -6.37
CA ASN A 110 7.42 -12.29 -6.89
C ASN A 110 6.60 -11.00 -7.00
N GLU A 111 5.27 -11.07 -6.77
CA GLU A 111 4.32 -9.97 -7.02
C GLU A 111 3.67 -9.44 -5.73
N TRP A 112 4.07 -9.96 -4.55
CA TRP A 112 3.58 -9.53 -3.26
C TRP A 112 4.59 -8.63 -2.57
N PHE A 113 4.16 -7.43 -2.17
CA PHE A 113 5.00 -6.42 -1.55
C PHE A 113 4.49 -6.05 -0.17
N ILE A 114 5.40 -5.92 0.81
CA ILE A 114 5.07 -5.43 2.16
C ILE A 114 4.97 -3.91 2.07
N THR A 115 3.78 -3.43 1.76
CA THR A 115 3.52 -2.02 1.44
C THR A 115 2.06 -1.66 1.60
N ASP A 116 1.76 -0.38 1.51
CA ASP A 116 0.41 0.17 1.45
C ASP A 116 0.01 0.61 0.04
N LEU A 117 -1.27 0.91 -0.12
CA LEU A 117 -1.84 1.29 -1.40
C LEU A 117 -1.27 2.61 -1.94
N GLU A 118 -0.99 3.56 -1.07
CA GLU A 118 -0.48 4.86 -1.50
C GLU A 118 0.92 4.74 -2.08
N THR A 119 1.78 3.94 -1.46
CA THR A 119 3.11 3.63 -2.01
C THR A 119 3.03 2.96 -3.38
N VAL A 120 2.06 2.04 -3.60
CA VAL A 120 1.84 1.43 -4.93
C VAL A 120 1.43 2.48 -5.96
N LYS A 121 0.51 3.39 -5.63
CA LYS A 121 0.12 4.49 -6.53
C LYS A 121 1.29 5.41 -6.86
N GLN A 122 2.13 5.72 -5.87
CA GLN A 122 3.34 6.51 -6.10
C GLN A 122 4.32 5.78 -7.03
N ALA A 123 4.46 4.46 -6.90
CA ALA A 123 5.30 3.67 -7.80
C ALA A 123 4.76 3.69 -9.25
N ILE A 124 3.46 3.55 -9.45
CA ILE A 124 2.84 3.69 -10.78
C ILE A 124 3.07 5.10 -11.35
N SER A 125 2.89 6.14 -10.52
CA SER A 125 3.17 7.53 -10.92
C SER A 125 4.64 7.74 -11.26
N ALA A 126 5.57 7.11 -10.54
CA ALA A 126 7.00 7.18 -10.79
C ALA A 126 7.36 6.58 -12.16
N VAL A 127 6.81 5.40 -12.50
CA VAL A 127 6.97 4.81 -13.84
C VAL A 127 6.51 5.77 -14.92
N LYS A 128 5.31 6.35 -14.78
CA LYS A 128 4.77 7.33 -15.75
C LYS A 128 5.63 8.58 -15.90
N LYS A 129 6.40 8.95 -14.88
CA LYS A 129 7.32 10.09 -14.86
C LYS A 129 8.77 9.71 -15.23
N GLY A 130 9.01 8.45 -15.59
CA GLY A 130 10.36 7.97 -15.89
C GLY A 130 11.31 7.93 -14.70
N LYS A 131 10.79 7.89 -13.46
CA LYS A 131 11.60 7.75 -12.25
C LYS A 131 11.91 6.28 -11.98
N GLU A 132 13.12 6.01 -11.53
CA GLU A 132 13.59 4.65 -11.23
C GLU A 132 13.28 4.20 -9.80
N SER A 133 13.02 5.13 -8.89
CA SER A 133 12.73 4.86 -7.47
C SER A 133 11.90 5.98 -6.86
N LEU A 134 11.31 5.71 -5.69
CA LEU A 134 10.62 6.70 -4.86
C LEU A 134 11.61 7.35 -3.89
N SER A 135 11.40 8.63 -3.62
CA SER A 135 12.06 9.32 -2.50
C SER A 135 11.42 8.89 -1.16
N SER A 136 12.14 9.13 -0.07
CA SER A 136 11.61 8.83 1.29
C SER A 136 10.30 9.58 1.60
N ALA A 137 10.08 10.74 0.98
CA ALA A 137 8.84 11.51 1.13
C ALA A 137 7.66 10.92 0.34
N GLU A 138 7.94 10.18 -0.75
CA GLU A 138 6.92 9.51 -1.57
C GLU A 138 6.57 8.11 -1.03
N ILE A 139 7.44 7.55 -0.18
CA ILE A 139 7.13 6.29 0.50
C ILE A 139 6.23 6.63 1.68
N SER A 140 4.94 6.33 1.54
CA SER A 140 4.04 6.42 2.67
C SER A 140 4.49 5.37 3.70
N HIS A 141 4.97 5.83 4.83
CA HIS A 141 5.21 4.95 5.95
C HIS A 141 3.84 4.55 6.52
N SER A 142 3.23 3.55 5.95
CA SER A 142 2.16 2.82 6.61
C SER A 142 2.79 2.15 7.84
N ARG A 143 2.98 2.94 8.87
CA ARG A 143 3.20 2.41 10.20
C ARG A 143 1.94 1.64 10.51
N ASN A 144 2.05 0.31 10.68
CA ASN A 144 0.95 -0.48 11.24
C ASN A 144 0.39 0.34 12.41
N PRO A 145 -0.91 0.65 12.42
CA PRO A 145 -1.46 1.47 13.48
C PRO A 145 -1.11 0.81 14.81
N ILE A 146 -0.47 1.57 15.69
CA ILE A 146 -0.08 1.07 17.00
C ILE A 146 -1.36 0.73 17.74
N VAL A 147 -1.59 -0.56 17.98
CA VAL A 147 -2.72 -1.02 18.76
C VAL A 147 -2.29 -1.03 20.23
N PHE A 148 -2.70 0.01 20.95
CA PHE A 148 -2.46 0.09 22.39
C PHE A 148 -3.33 -0.92 23.14
N ARG A 149 -2.74 -1.60 24.11
CA ARG A 149 -3.46 -2.46 25.06
C ARG A 149 -4.42 -1.61 25.90
N PRO A 150 -5.48 -2.20 26.49
CA PRO A 150 -6.46 -1.46 27.29
C PRO A 150 -5.83 -0.60 28.38
N GLU A 151 -4.88 -1.16 29.13
CA GLU A 151 -4.17 -0.45 30.21
C GLU A 151 -3.29 0.71 29.72
N GLN A 152 -2.75 0.61 28.49
CA GLN A 152 -2.00 1.70 27.85
C GLN A 152 -2.93 2.83 27.44
N ARG A 153 -4.09 2.51 26.85
CA ARG A 153 -5.10 3.52 26.48
C ARG A 153 -5.59 4.27 27.72
N GLU A 154 -5.88 3.55 28.81
CA GLU A 154 -6.31 4.16 30.05
C GLU A 154 -5.26 5.13 30.60
N ALA A 155 -3.98 4.73 30.63
CA ALA A 155 -2.88 5.58 31.09
C ALA A 155 -2.72 6.83 30.21
N ILE A 156 -2.82 6.69 28.87
CA ILE A 156 -2.77 7.82 27.93
C ILE A 156 -3.91 8.81 28.22
N GLU A 157 -5.14 8.33 28.33
CA GLU A 157 -6.30 9.21 28.56
C GLU A 157 -6.26 9.87 29.96
N LYS A 158 -5.84 9.16 30.99
CA LYS A 158 -5.61 9.76 32.33
C LYS A 158 -4.56 10.86 32.28
N THR A 159 -3.46 10.63 31.54
CA THR A 159 -2.39 11.62 31.43
C THR A 159 -2.85 12.86 30.64
N LYS A 160 -3.58 12.69 29.56
CA LYS A 160 -4.16 13.81 28.79
C LYS A 160 -5.11 14.65 29.65
N LYS A 161 -5.92 14.01 30.51
CA LYS A 161 -6.80 14.71 31.46
C LYS A 161 -5.99 15.45 32.53
N GLN A 162 -4.92 14.83 33.04
CA GLN A 162 -4.05 15.44 34.05
C GLN A 162 -3.33 16.67 33.51
N PHE A 163 -2.82 16.61 32.26
CA PHE A 163 -2.08 17.71 31.65
C PHE A 163 -2.94 18.94 31.31
N LYS A 164 -4.27 18.83 31.43
CA LYS A 164 -5.16 20.00 31.44
C LYS A 164 -5.14 20.75 32.79
N LYS A 165 -4.63 20.14 33.87
CA LYS A 165 -4.65 20.69 35.24
C LYS A 165 -3.26 20.89 35.81
N SER A 166 -2.27 20.11 35.37
CA SER A 166 -0.91 20.10 35.91
C SER A 166 0.07 19.66 34.87
N ASN A 167 1.30 20.15 34.91
CA ASN A 167 2.38 19.79 33.98
C ASN A 167 3.09 18.48 34.37
N GLN A 168 2.59 17.76 35.38
CA GLN A 168 3.26 16.58 35.90
C GLN A 168 2.29 15.41 36.02
N MET A 169 2.79 14.22 35.63
CA MET A 169 2.09 12.94 35.79
C MET A 169 3.09 11.84 36.13
N LEU A 170 2.86 11.10 37.19
CA LEU A 170 3.66 9.94 37.57
C LEU A 170 2.97 8.67 37.07
N TRP A 171 3.69 7.86 36.30
CA TRP A 171 3.24 6.52 35.92
C TRP A 171 3.91 5.44 36.76
N ASN A 172 3.13 4.76 37.55
CA ASN A 172 3.56 3.52 38.20
C ASN A 172 3.20 2.35 37.27
N ALA A 173 4.13 1.95 36.42
CA ALA A 173 3.90 0.96 35.38
C ALA A 173 4.95 -0.15 35.45
N LYS A 174 4.50 -1.41 35.32
CA LYS A 174 5.34 -2.61 35.32
C LYS A 174 6.35 -2.62 34.18
N MET A 175 7.38 -3.46 34.28
CA MET A 175 8.27 -3.74 33.14
C MET A 175 7.46 -4.20 31.92
N ARG A 176 7.94 -3.86 30.72
CA ARG A 176 7.27 -4.18 29.44
C ARG A 176 5.87 -3.57 29.26
N PHE A 177 5.47 -2.62 30.09
CA PHE A 177 4.22 -1.87 29.88
C PHE A 177 4.22 -1.12 28.55
N GLY A 178 5.37 -0.71 28.02
CA GLY A 178 5.47 0.14 26.83
C GLY A 178 5.39 1.63 27.15
N LYS A 179 6.00 2.03 28.28
CA LYS A 179 6.01 3.42 28.80
C LYS A 179 6.39 4.44 27.72
N THR A 180 7.49 4.22 27.03
CA THR A 180 7.98 5.13 25.97
C THR A 180 6.95 5.32 24.85
N LEU A 181 6.35 4.22 24.38
CA LEU A 181 5.36 4.26 23.34
C LEU A 181 4.09 5.02 23.74
N SER A 182 3.61 4.78 24.97
CA SER A 182 2.45 5.47 25.53
C SER A 182 2.73 6.96 25.75
N ALA A 183 3.93 7.30 26.22
CA ALA A 183 4.35 8.71 26.40
C ALA A 183 4.41 9.45 25.06
N LEU A 184 5.01 8.85 24.03
CA LEU A 184 5.05 9.42 22.68
C LEU A 184 3.65 9.63 22.09
N GLN A 185 2.69 8.74 22.42
CA GLN A 185 1.30 8.96 22.00
C GLN A 185 0.67 10.16 22.70
N VAL A 186 0.92 10.37 23.99
CA VAL A 186 0.46 11.56 24.73
C VAL A 186 1.04 12.84 24.11
N VAL A 187 2.34 12.84 23.82
CA VAL A 187 3.03 13.96 23.14
C VAL A 187 2.37 14.29 21.81
N LYS A 188 2.11 13.27 21.02
CA LYS A 188 1.43 13.40 19.71
C LYS A 188 0.01 13.95 19.87
N ASP A 189 -0.78 13.39 20.80
CA ASP A 189 -2.18 13.79 21.00
C ASP A 189 -2.33 15.21 21.56
N LEU A 190 -1.36 15.68 22.35
CA LEU A 190 -1.32 17.03 22.92
C LEU A 190 -0.55 18.02 22.05
N ASN A 191 0.00 17.57 20.92
CA ASN A 191 0.72 18.38 19.93
C ASN A 191 1.89 19.19 20.53
N PHE A 192 2.66 18.54 21.45
CA PHE A 192 3.85 19.17 22.00
C PHE A 192 4.94 19.36 20.93
N SER A 193 5.49 20.57 20.81
CA SER A 193 6.50 20.92 19.81
C SER A 193 7.94 20.53 20.19
N ARG A 194 8.19 20.22 21.46
CA ARG A 194 9.47 19.71 22.00
C ARG A 194 9.23 18.67 23.09
N THR A 195 10.01 17.62 23.06
CA THR A 195 10.09 16.58 24.09
C THR A 195 11.53 16.35 24.51
#